data_a219560c268e2cf089802792eae091ff
#
_entry.id   a219560c268e2cf089802792eae091ff
#
_cell.length_a   1.000
_cell.length_b   1.000
_cell.length_c   1.000
_cell.angle_alpha   90.00
_cell.angle_beta   90.00
_cell.angle_gamma   90.00
#
_symmetry.space_group_name_H-M   'P 1'
#
loop_
_entity.id
_entity.type
_entity.pdbx_description
1 polymer ?
#
loop_
_entity_poly.entity_id
_entity_poly.type
_entity_poly.pdbx_seq_one_letter_code
_entity_poly.pdbx_strand_id
1 'polypeptide(L)'
;MTKAQPRPGDAGTDAVSAGSSQATRPAGPVTPGRSGTLVHRVFPAHLACRVGARARAGGRDAWPAVVAIALGSFALVFSEVIPVGLLADISGHLGVSVGTGGLMVVVPAVAAAVAAPLLALCSARLERRAVLVGLSALVLVSDVIGGLAPGIGVMLAARAVLGVCVGGFWVFGAGAAITLVSERARGTAVAVVSSGIFIATVASLPAGSLIGTLTTWRAAFAVAAAFAVIAVAAQLAAVPRLGPGGRVRPGSLLTVITRPVSRIGLVAAGAIFFANFAAYTYIGPLLHARAGLGSGAITLVLLGFGLAGAVGNFAAGVTVRAHLRATLMGSGLLIACSTLLLAALTGARPLTVALVALWGLGFGAVPVAAQSWMVRAMPANLEGGLALFVSALQGSLAAGSAAGGVIYDARGSGGPLVLAAVAAAAGSLFLLGRAGAAISSPPAGPAELAQERGRDAPAPPRPIDTAGNSAQRPR
;
A
#
# COMPACT_ATOMS: atom_id res chain seq x y z
N MET A 1 10.79 31.84 -64.17
CA MET A 1 11.77 31.56 -65.27
C MET A 1 12.24 30.12 -65.02
N THR A 2 11.69 29.24 -65.72
CA THR A 2 12.06 28.60 -66.92
C THR A 2 12.87 27.34 -66.77
N LYS A 3 12.22 26.19 -66.95
CA LYS A 3 12.51 25.12 -67.91
C LYS A 3 13.79 24.27 -67.63
N ALA A 4 13.90 22.98 -67.85
CA ALA A 4 13.09 21.97 -68.51
C ALA A 4 13.76 20.59 -68.26
N GLN A 5 12.95 19.53 -68.35
CA GLN A 5 13.37 18.14 -68.68
C GLN A 5 13.98 18.04 -70.09
N PRO A 6 14.68 16.94 -70.54
CA PRO A 6 14.01 15.68 -70.84
C PRO A 6 14.82 14.34 -70.65
N ARG A 7 14.07 13.24 -70.82
CA ARG A 7 14.38 11.81 -71.10
C ARG A 7 15.03 11.63 -72.54
N PRO A 8 15.29 10.37 -73.08
CA PRO A 8 15.27 8.96 -72.62
C PRO A 8 16.35 8.07 -73.34
N GLY A 9 16.21 6.73 -73.23
CA GLY A 9 16.79 5.72 -74.17
C GLY A 9 17.55 4.59 -73.43
N ASP A 10 17.14 3.47 -73.43
CA ASP A 10 16.81 2.29 -74.24
C ASP A 10 17.88 1.17 -74.12
N ALA A 11 17.40 -0.02 -73.80
CA ALA A 11 17.53 -1.29 -74.49
C ALA A 11 18.73 -2.24 -74.23
N GLY A 12 18.37 -3.52 -74.03
CA GLY A 12 19.15 -4.69 -74.44
C GLY A 12 19.21 -5.76 -73.31
N THR A 13 18.29 -6.65 -73.18
CA THR A 13 18.12 -8.04 -73.69
C THR A 13 19.16 -9.04 -73.26
N ASP A 14 18.59 -10.15 -72.80
CA ASP A 14 18.84 -11.61 -72.96
C ASP A 14 19.42 -12.31 -71.72
N ALA A 15 18.69 -13.16 -71.13
CA ALA A 15 18.17 -14.50 -71.40
C ALA A 15 18.86 -15.64 -70.59
N VAL A 16 17.98 -16.46 -69.98
CA VAL A 16 18.07 -17.94 -69.73
C VAL A 16 19.00 -18.43 -68.60
N SER A 17 18.57 -19.10 -67.59
CA SER A 17 17.84 -20.36 -67.45
C SER A 17 17.77 -20.86 -66.00
N ALA A 18 16.63 -21.41 -65.67
CA ALA A 18 16.34 -22.62 -64.88
C ALA A 18 16.88 -22.84 -63.45
N GLY A 19 15.96 -22.98 -62.54
CA GLY A 19 16.02 -24.12 -61.64
C GLY A 19 15.77 -23.90 -60.17
N SER A 20 14.63 -24.37 -59.75
CA SER A 20 14.22 -24.90 -58.46
C SER A 20 13.42 -24.04 -57.48
N SER A 21 12.19 -24.39 -57.45
CA SER A 21 11.11 -24.15 -56.50
C SER A 21 11.53 -24.28 -55.03
N GLN A 22 11.37 -23.23 -54.24
CA GLN A 22 11.02 -23.34 -52.86
C GLN A 22 9.98 -22.29 -52.47
N ALA A 23 8.84 -22.76 -51.99
CA ALA A 23 7.64 -22.02 -51.67
C ALA A 23 7.91 -21.02 -50.52
N THR A 24 7.80 -19.74 -50.80
CA THR A 24 7.70 -18.67 -49.79
C THR A 24 6.27 -18.54 -49.30
N ARG A 25 6.09 -18.78 -47.98
CA ARG A 25 4.85 -18.41 -47.27
C ARG A 25 4.73 -16.87 -47.19
N PRO A 26 3.52 -16.33 -47.32
CA PRO A 26 3.32 -14.89 -47.24
C PRO A 26 3.45 -14.37 -45.81
N ALA A 27 4.13 -13.25 -45.64
CA ALA A 27 4.23 -12.47 -44.42
C ALA A 27 2.85 -11.92 -44.03
N GLY A 28 2.39 -12.19 -42.81
CA GLY A 28 1.20 -11.62 -42.22
C GLY A 28 1.39 -10.14 -41.86
N PRO A 29 0.31 -9.37 -41.71
CA PRO A 29 0.36 -7.91 -41.54
C PRO A 29 0.96 -7.52 -40.15
N VAL A 30 1.84 -6.52 -40.20
CA VAL A 30 2.41 -5.82 -39.06
C VAL A 30 1.31 -5.05 -38.35
N THR A 31 0.96 -5.45 -37.11
CA THR A 31 0.06 -4.67 -36.27
C THR A 31 0.85 -3.63 -35.48
N PRO A 32 0.30 -2.40 -35.30
CA PRO A 32 0.98 -1.33 -34.57
C PRO A 32 1.02 -1.63 -33.06
N GLY A 33 2.16 -1.32 -32.44
CA GLY A 33 2.46 -1.56 -31.03
C GLY A 33 1.45 -0.94 -30.08
N ARG A 34 0.89 -1.77 -29.21
CA ARG A 34 0.07 -1.37 -28.06
C ARG A 34 0.98 -1.16 -26.85
N SER A 35 1.12 0.09 -26.44
CA SER A 35 1.61 0.54 -25.15
C SER A 35 0.61 0.15 -24.03
N GLY A 36 0.64 -1.09 -23.60
CA GLY A 36 -0.32 -1.61 -22.61
C GLY A 36 0.20 -2.70 -21.66
N THR A 37 1.52 -2.87 -21.50
CA THR A 37 2.07 -4.09 -20.91
C THR A 37 2.96 -3.89 -19.67
N LEU A 38 2.67 -2.98 -18.76
CA LEU A 38 3.47 -2.82 -17.54
C LEU A 38 2.80 -3.33 -16.25
N VAL A 39 1.48 -3.56 -16.26
CA VAL A 39 0.76 -4.16 -15.12
C VAL A 39 0.97 -5.69 -15.04
N HIS A 40 1.37 -6.33 -16.14
CA HIS A 40 1.52 -7.78 -16.23
C HIS A 40 2.73 -8.38 -15.45
N ARG A 41 3.68 -7.54 -14.97
CA ARG A 41 4.92 -8.03 -14.34
C ARG A 41 4.89 -8.05 -12.81
N VAL A 42 3.84 -7.55 -12.16
CA VAL A 42 3.78 -7.45 -10.69
C VAL A 42 3.31 -8.75 -10.02
N PHE A 43 2.61 -9.63 -10.72
CA PHE A 43 2.11 -10.89 -10.15
C PHE A 43 2.54 -12.10 -10.99
N PRO A 44 3.23 -13.09 -10.40
CA PRO A 44 3.60 -14.31 -11.13
C PRO A 44 2.37 -15.14 -11.49
N ALA A 45 2.14 -15.32 -12.79
CA ALA A 45 0.95 -15.96 -13.37
C ALA A 45 0.70 -17.43 -12.92
N HIS A 46 1.74 -18.13 -12.46
CA HIS A 46 1.61 -19.54 -12.11
C HIS A 46 0.97 -19.84 -10.75
N LEU A 47 0.94 -18.86 -9.81
CA LEU A 47 0.21 -19.05 -8.54
C LEU A 47 -1.32 -18.84 -8.70
N ALA A 48 -1.73 -18.00 -9.64
CA ALA A 48 -3.14 -17.70 -9.89
C ALA A 48 -3.88 -18.81 -10.67
N CYS A 49 -3.16 -19.67 -11.40
CA CYS A 49 -3.76 -20.58 -12.37
C CYS A 49 -4.52 -21.76 -11.76
N ARG A 50 -4.19 -22.24 -10.56
CA ARG A 50 -4.86 -23.40 -9.92
C ARG A 50 -6.09 -23.06 -9.09
N VAL A 51 -6.20 -21.85 -8.56
CA VAL A 51 -7.31 -21.42 -7.68
C VAL A 51 -8.43 -20.74 -8.49
N GLY A 52 -8.10 -20.06 -9.59
CA GLY A 52 -9.06 -19.33 -10.43
C GLY A 52 -9.96 -20.18 -11.32
N ALA A 53 -9.66 -21.47 -11.51
CA ALA A 53 -10.42 -22.32 -12.43
C ALA A 53 -11.84 -22.68 -11.93
N ARG A 54 -12.07 -22.69 -10.60
CA ARG A 54 -13.38 -23.02 -10.02
C ARG A 54 -14.33 -21.83 -9.85
N ALA A 55 -13.83 -20.60 -9.77
CA ALA A 55 -14.67 -19.38 -9.68
C ALA A 55 -15.21 -18.94 -11.06
N ARG A 56 -14.65 -19.46 -12.16
CA ARG A 56 -15.00 -19.11 -13.54
C ARG A 56 -16.15 -19.90 -14.14
N ALA A 57 -17.01 -20.49 -13.34
CA ALA A 57 -18.18 -21.25 -13.87
C ALA A 57 -19.17 -20.41 -14.73
N GLY A 58 -18.94 -19.09 -14.90
CA GLY A 58 -19.80 -18.20 -15.67
C GLY A 58 -19.12 -17.25 -16.66
N GLY A 59 -17.80 -17.33 -16.88
CA GLY A 59 -17.10 -16.56 -17.92
C GLY A 59 -17.11 -15.02 -17.78
N ARG A 60 -17.64 -14.44 -16.68
CA ARG A 60 -17.76 -13.01 -16.42
C ARG A 60 -16.95 -12.60 -15.19
N ASP A 61 -16.32 -11.44 -15.26
CA ASP A 61 -15.64 -10.81 -14.11
C ASP A 61 -16.67 -10.49 -13.00
N ALA A 62 -16.37 -10.87 -11.75
CA ALA A 62 -17.27 -10.67 -10.61
C ALA A 62 -17.10 -9.25 -10.00
N TRP A 63 -17.39 -8.20 -10.75
CA TRP A 63 -17.28 -6.82 -10.31
C TRP A 63 -18.05 -6.48 -9.03
N PRO A 64 -19.28 -6.98 -8.80
CA PRO A 64 -19.98 -6.76 -7.53
C PRO A 64 -19.19 -7.26 -6.32
N ALA A 65 -18.46 -8.37 -6.45
CA ALA A 65 -17.62 -8.88 -5.37
C ALA A 65 -16.39 -7.99 -5.14
N VAL A 66 -15.78 -7.44 -6.19
CA VAL A 66 -14.66 -6.48 -6.08
C VAL A 66 -15.12 -5.20 -5.36
N VAL A 67 -16.30 -4.69 -5.72
CA VAL A 67 -16.90 -3.50 -5.05
C VAL A 67 -17.22 -3.81 -3.59
N ALA A 68 -17.74 -5.01 -3.27
CA ALA A 68 -17.99 -5.41 -1.89
C ALA A 68 -16.71 -5.47 -1.04
N ILE A 69 -15.58 -5.91 -1.62
CA ILE A 69 -14.27 -5.85 -0.96
C ILE A 69 -13.81 -4.40 -0.78
N ALA A 70 -14.02 -3.54 -1.78
CA ALA A 70 -13.70 -2.11 -1.68
C ALA A 70 -14.52 -1.41 -0.58
N LEU A 71 -15.80 -1.75 -0.41
CA LEU A 71 -16.62 -1.26 0.70
C LEU A 71 -16.09 -1.72 2.06
N GLY A 72 -15.59 -2.95 2.16
CA GLY A 72 -14.92 -3.43 3.37
C GLY A 72 -13.63 -2.67 3.67
N SER A 73 -12.82 -2.38 2.65
CA SER A 73 -11.62 -1.55 2.78
C SER A 73 -11.96 -0.13 3.21
N PHE A 74 -13.03 0.45 2.65
CA PHE A 74 -13.54 1.77 3.04
C PHE A 74 -13.98 1.79 4.50
N ALA A 75 -14.84 0.86 4.93
CA ALA A 75 -15.34 0.79 6.30
C ALA A 75 -14.21 0.64 7.32
N LEU A 76 -13.23 -0.22 7.01
CA LEU A 76 -12.05 -0.43 7.84
C LEU A 76 -11.25 0.86 8.06
N VAL A 77 -10.84 1.54 6.98
CA VAL A 77 -10.00 2.74 7.05
C VAL A 77 -10.78 3.92 7.63
N PHE A 78 -12.08 4.01 7.34
CA PHE A 78 -12.95 5.00 7.95
C PHE A 78 -12.99 4.85 9.48
N SER A 79 -13.19 3.62 9.97
CA SER A 79 -13.15 3.31 11.40
C SER A 79 -11.76 3.55 12.02
N GLU A 80 -10.68 3.24 11.31
CA GLU A 80 -9.31 3.43 11.80
C GLU A 80 -8.98 4.90 12.04
N VAL A 81 -9.36 5.78 11.11
CA VAL A 81 -8.92 7.17 11.08
C VAL A 81 -9.86 8.12 11.82
N ILE A 82 -11.16 7.79 11.96
CA ILE A 82 -12.18 8.68 12.54
C ILE A 82 -11.82 9.22 13.94
N PRO A 83 -11.19 8.47 14.86
CA PRO A 83 -10.82 8.98 16.18
C PRO A 83 -9.80 10.11 16.14
N VAL A 84 -8.99 10.21 15.09
CA VAL A 84 -8.00 11.30 14.94
C VAL A 84 -8.68 12.64 14.81
N GLY A 85 -9.79 12.70 14.05
CA GLY A 85 -10.61 13.90 13.90
C GLY A 85 -11.38 14.29 15.16
N LEU A 86 -11.58 13.35 16.08
CA LEU A 86 -12.38 13.49 17.31
C LEU A 86 -11.54 13.39 18.59
N LEU A 87 -10.20 13.42 18.46
CA LEU A 87 -9.29 13.09 19.53
C LEU A 87 -9.52 13.95 20.79
N ALA A 88 -9.66 15.25 20.64
CA ALA A 88 -9.89 16.17 21.75
C ALA A 88 -11.24 15.92 22.44
N ASP A 89 -12.30 15.71 21.66
CA ASP A 89 -13.66 15.49 22.17
C ASP A 89 -13.77 14.17 22.93
N ILE A 90 -13.19 13.10 22.38
CA ILE A 90 -13.17 11.78 23.04
C ILE A 90 -12.34 11.84 24.30
N SER A 91 -11.14 12.42 24.27
CA SER A 91 -10.24 12.54 25.42
C SER A 91 -10.88 13.33 26.55
N GLY A 92 -11.47 14.48 26.22
CA GLY A 92 -12.19 15.32 27.20
C GLY A 92 -13.38 14.60 27.82
N HIS A 93 -14.18 13.87 27.03
CA HIS A 93 -15.34 13.14 27.53
C HIS A 93 -14.97 11.92 28.40
N LEU A 94 -13.86 11.24 28.07
CA LEU A 94 -13.37 10.10 28.84
C LEU A 94 -12.45 10.49 30.00
N GLY A 95 -12.20 11.79 30.22
CA GLY A 95 -11.39 12.31 31.33
C GLY A 95 -9.91 11.94 31.26
N VAL A 96 -9.34 11.84 30.04
CA VAL A 96 -7.94 11.49 29.83
C VAL A 96 -7.18 12.60 29.10
N SER A 97 -5.83 12.61 29.18
CA SER A 97 -5.01 13.55 28.42
C SER A 97 -5.13 13.28 26.92
N VAL A 98 -4.84 14.30 26.10
CA VAL A 98 -4.80 14.16 24.63
C VAL A 98 -3.78 13.14 24.19
N GLY A 99 -2.62 13.08 24.87
CA GLY A 99 -1.59 12.06 24.61
C GLY A 99 -2.09 10.64 24.91
N THR A 100 -2.79 10.45 26.04
CA THR A 100 -3.43 9.16 26.39
C THR A 100 -4.52 8.83 25.35
N GLY A 101 -5.30 9.78 24.90
CA GLY A 101 -6.26 9.63 23.81
C GLY A 101 -5.62 9.11 22.52
N GLY A 102 -4.39 9.51 22.22
CA GLY A 102 -3.61 9.02 21.08
C GLY A 102 -3.39 7.49 21.07
N LEU A 103 -3.55 6.81 22.23
CA LEU A 103 -3.52 5.34 22.30
C LEU A 103 -4.63 4.69 21.45
N MET A 104 -5.70 5.41 21.14
CA MET A 104 -6.73 4.95 20.19
C MET A 104 -6.19 4.70 18.77
N VAL A 105 -5.05 5.29 18.43
CA VAL A 105 -4.32 5.09 17.17
C VAL A 105 -3.17 4.10 17.35
N VAL A 106 -2.50 4.14 18.50
CA VAL A 106 -1.36 3.27 18.83
C VAL A 106 -1.78 1.80 18.94
N VAL A 107 -2.85 1.53 19.70
CA VAL A 107 -3.28 0.14 19.99
C VAL A 107 -3.66 -0.64 18.72
N PRO A 108 -4.52 -0.12 17.81
CA PRO A 108 -4.81 -0.84 16.59
C PRO A 108 -3.58 -1.03 15.70
N ALA A 109 -2.66 -0.07 15.66
CA ALA A 109 -1.45 -0.20 14.87
C ALA A 109 -0.50 -1.30 15.40
N VAL A 110 -0.33 -1.41 16.73
CA VAL A 110 0.41 -2.51 17.36
C VAL A 110 -0.26 -3.86 17.05
N ALA A 111 -1.57 -3.93 17.23
CA ALA A 111 -2.32 -5.15 16.93
C ALA A 111 -2.21 -5.53 15.43
N ALA A 112 -2.27 -4.57 14.52
CA ALA A 112 -2.09 -4.80 13.09
C ALA A 112 -0.67 -5.25 12.73
N ALA A 113 0.36 -4.66 13.35
CA ALA A 113 1.75 -5.03 13.14
C ALA A 113 2.02 -6.50 13.52
N VAL A 114 1.34 -7.00 14.55
CA VAL A 114 1.43 -8.40 14.99
C VAL A 114 0.51 -9.30 14.16
N ALA A 115 -0.72 -8.86 13.89
CA ALA A 115 -1.72 -9.67 13.20
C ALA A 115 -1.35 -9.92 11.72
N ALA A 116 -0.76 -8.95 11.02
CA ALA A 116 -0.46 -9.07 9.59
C ALA A 116 0.45 -10.27 9.26
N PRO A 117 1.62 -10.49 9.88
CA PRO A 117 2.45 -11.65 9.61
C PRO A 117 1.81 -12.96 10.10
N LEU A 118 1.10 -12.96 11.23
CA LEU A 118 0.41 -14.14 11.74
C LEU A 118 -0.68 -14.60 10.77
N LEU A 119 -1.51 -13.70 10.31
CA LEU A 119 -2.57 -14.00 9.35
C LEU A 119 -2.01 -14.40 7.99
N ALA A 120 -0.90 -13.81 7.55
CA ALA A 120 -0.20 -14.21 6.33
C ALA A 120 0.30 -15.67 6.42
N LEU A 121 0.87 -16.08 7.55
CA LEU A 121 1.31 -17.47 7.78
C LEU A 121 0.14 -18.46 7.81
N CYS A 122 -1.04 -18.03 8.30
CA CYS A 122 -2.26 -18.83 8.35
C CYS A 122 -3.03 -18.84 7.02
N SER A 123 -2.67 -18.00 6.04
CA SER A 123 -3.44 -17.76 4.79
C SER A 123 -3.75 -19.03 3.99
N ALA A 124 -2.83 -20.02 4.01
CA ALA A 124 -3.01 -21.29 3.32
C ALA A 124 -4.14 -22.18 3.86
N ARG A 125 -4.62 -21.92 5.06
CA ARG A 125 -5.66 -22.72 5.75
C ARG A 125 -7.02 -22.02 5.81
N LEU A 126 -7.06 -20.72 5.51
CA LEU A 126 -8.25 -19.89 5.68
C LEU A 126 -8.97 -19.67 4.35
N GLU A 127 -10.27 -19.88 4.34
CA GLU A 127 -11.13 -19.51 3.20
C GLU A 127 -11.20 -17.98 3.12
N ARG A 128 -10.79 -17.42 1.98
CA ARG A 128 -10.69 -15.96 1.81
C ARG A 128 -12.01 -15.21 2.01
N ARG A 129 -13.15 -15.78 1.57
CA ARG A 129 -14.47 -15.18 1.80
C ARG A 129 -14.78 -15.09 3.29
N ALA A 130 -14.63 -16.20 4.01
CA ALA A 130 -14.90 -16.25 5.45
C ALA A 130 -14.02 -15.26 6.22
N VAL A 131 -12.75 -15.14 5.83
CA VAL A 131 -11.84 -14.15 6.42
C VAL A 131 -12.30 -12.72 6.15
N LEU A 132 -12.60 -12.35 4.91
CA LEU A 132 -13.01 -10.98 4.57
C LEU A 132 -14.31 -10.58 5.28
N VAL A 133 -15.31 -11.46 5.27
CA VAL A 133 -16.58 -11.24 5.99
C VAL A 133 -16.34 -11.16 7.50
N GLY A 134 -15.54 -12.07 8.05
CA GLY A 134 -15.19 -12.09 9.48
C GLY A 134 -14.46 -10.82 9.91
N LEU A 135 -13.48 -10.34 9.11
CA LEU A 135 -12.78 -9.09 9.39
C LEU A 135 -13.73 -7.88 9.35
N SER A 136 -14.63 -7.81 8.36
CA SER A 136 -15.63 -6.74 8.29
C SER A 136 -16.64 -6.80 9.44
N ALA A 137 -17.03 -8.01 9.88
CA ALA A 137 -17.86 -8.18 11.07
C ALA A 137 -17.14 -7.78 12.37
N LEU A 138 -15.83 -8.04 12.46
CA LEU A 138 -15.03 -7.58 13.60
C LEU A 138 -14.85 -6.06 13.60
N VAL A 139 -14.78 -5.39 12.43
CA VAL A 139 -14.84 -3.91 12.34
C VAL A 139 -16.15 -3.40 12.95
N LEU A 140 -17.29 -3.99 12.56
CA LEU A 140 -18.60 -3.65 13.12
C LEU A 140 -18.61 -3.80 14.64
N VAL A 141 -18.12 -4.95 15.16
CA VAL A 141 -18.05 -5.20 16.63
C VAL A 141 -17.17 -4.15 17.31
N SER A 142 -16.00 -3.83 16.73
CA SER A 142 -15.13 -2.78 17.26
C SER A 142 -15.82 -1.42 17.32
N ASP A 143 -16.53 -1.02 16.26
CA ASP A 143 -17.19 0.28 16.21
C ASP A 143 -18.36 0.37 17.21
N VAL A 144 -19.15 -0.70 17.36
CA VAL A 144 -20.23 -0.76 18.35
C VAL A 144 -19.65 -0.67 19.77
N ILE A 145 -18.64 -1.48 20.11
CA ILE A 145 -18.02 -1.43 21.45
C ILE A 145 -17.38 -0.06 21.67
N GLY A 146 -16.68 0.50 20.67
CA GLY A 146 -16.05 1.82 20.74
C GLY A 146 -17.06 2.93 20.97
N GLY A 147 -18.20 2.93 20.24
CA GLY A 147 -19.28 3.91 20.39
C GLY A 147 -19.99 3.83 21.75
N LEU A 148 -20.06 2.66 22.35
CA LEU A 148 -20.67 2.42 23.66
C LEU A 148 -19.66 2.49 24.82
N ALA A 149 -18.38 2.75 24.56
CA ALA A 149 -17.32 2.70 25.56
C ALA A 149 -17.59 3.70 26.72
N PRO A 150 -17.65 3.19 27.97
CA PRO A 150 -17.83 4.04 29.17
C PRO A 150 -16.51 4.68 29.61
N GLY A 151 -15.36 4.17 29.15
CA GLY A 151 -14.04 4.64 29.51
C GLY A 151 -12.97 4.19 28.52
N ILE A 152 -11.76 4.74 28.69
CA ILE A 152 -10.64 4.51 27.76
C ILE A 152 -10.27 3.03 27.62
N GLY A 153 -10.32 2.23 28.69
CA GLY A 153 -9.95 0.81 28.64
C GLY A 153 -10.82 0.00 27.66
N VAL A 154 -12.14 0.18 27.68
CA VAL A 154 -13.07 -0.47 26.75
C VAL A 154 -12.85 0.04 25.33
N MET A 155 -12.62 1.33 25.17
CA MET A 155 -12.26 1.94 23.88
C MET A 155 -11.00 1.29 23.31
N LEU A 156 -9.94 1.15 24.10
CA LEU A 156 -8.67 0.55 23.63
C LEU A 156 -8.83 -0.95 23.31
N ALA A 157 -9.65 -1.69 24.04
CA ALA A 157 -9.98 -3.08 23.71
C ALA A 157 -10.68 -3.19 22.34
N ALA A 158 -11.66 -2.31 22.08
CA ALA A 158 -12.30 -2.22 20.77
C ALA A 158 -11.29 -1.89 19.66
N ARG A 159 -10.37 -0.96 19.89
CA ARG A 159 -9.32 -0.58 18.96
C ARG A 159 -8.32 -1.73 18.69
N ALA A 160 -8.02 -2.57 19.68
CA ALA A 160 -7.18 -3.76 19.48
C ALA A 160 -7.84 -4.76 18.51
N VAL A 161 -9.17 -4.97 18.63
CA VAL A 161 -9.93 -5.80 17.68
C VAL A 161 -9.85 -5.20 16.26
N LEU A 162 -10.03 -3.89 16.13
CA LEU A 162 -9.88 -3.21 14.84
C LEU A 162 -8.49 -3.44 14.23
N GLY A 163 -7.43 -3.41 15.03
CA GLY A 163 -6.06 -3.63 14.56
C GLY A 163 -5.86 -5.00 13.91
N VAL A 164 -6.48 -6.05 14.46
CA VAL A 164 -6.47 -7.37 13.81
C VAL A 164 -7.12 -7.30 12.42
N CYS A 165 -8.21 -6.53 12.29
CA CYS A 165 -8.88 -6.32 11.01
C CYS A 165 -7.99 -5.59 10.01
N VAL A 166 -7.28 -4.54 10.47
CA VAL A 166 -6.32 -3.78 9.63
C VAL A 166 -5.24 -4.72 9.10
N GLY A 167 -4.56 -5.47 9.99
CA GLY A 167 -3.53 -6.43 9.58
C GLY A 167 -4.04 -7.47 8.58
N GLY A 168 -5.25 -8.01 8.80
CA GLY A 168 -5.87 -9.01 7.93
C GLY A 168 -6.26 -8.46 6.57
N PHE A 169 -6.88 -7.30 6.51
CA PHE A 169 -7.35 -6.70 5.25
C PHE A 169 -6.19 -6.36 4.30
N TRP A 170 -5.07 -5.86 4.82
CA TRP A 170 -3.88 -5.62 4.02
C TRP A 170 -3.29 -6.89 3.41
N VAL A 171 -3.43 -8.03 4.09
CA VAL A 171 -2.95 -9.33 3.60
C VAL A 171 -3.90 -9.93 2.57
N PHE A 172 -5.23 -9.90 2.83
CA PHE A 172 -6.20 -10.66 2.06
C PHE A 172 -6.96 -9.84 1.01
N GLY A 173 -7.17 -8.53 1.21
CA GLY A 173 -8.08 -7.70 0.41
C GLY A 173 -7.73 -7.64 -1.07
N ALA A 174 -6.55 -7.12 -1.40
CA ALA A 174 -6.11 -7.02 -2.80
C ALA A 174 -5.92 -8.40 -3.45
N GLY A 175 -5.37 -9.37 -2.69
CA GLY A 175 -5.19 -10.75 -3.15
C GLY A 175 -6.50 -11.47 -3.49
N ALA A 176 -7.58 -11.21 -2.76
CA ALA A 176 -8.90 -11.74 -3.08
C ALA A 176 -9.49 -11.10 -4.35
N ALA A 177 -9.39 -9.77 -4.49
CA ALA A 177 -9.95 -9.04 -5.62
C ALA A 177 -9.39 -9.52 -6.98
N ILE A 178 -8.08 -9.76 -7.08
CA ILE A 178 -7.45 -10.22 -8.31
C ILE A 178 -7.87 -11.63 -8.74
N THR A 179 -8.39 -12.46 -7.81
CA THR A 179 -8.87 -13.81 -8.14
C THR A 179 -10.28 -13.82 -8.71
N LEU A 180 -11.01 -12.71 -8.57
CA LEU A 180 -12.41 -12.54 -8.99
C LEU A 180 -12.56 -12.06 -10.43
N VAL A 181 -11.47 -11.65 -11.07
CA VAL A 181 -11.49 -11.04 -12.41
C VAL A 181 -10.47 -11.68 -13.35
N SER A 182 -10.68 -11.44 -14.65
CA SER A 182 -9.75 -11.86 -15.70
C SER A 182 -8.37 -11.18 -15.56
N GLU A 183 -7.34 -11.74 -16.20
CA GLU A 183 -5.97 -11.19 -16.13
C GLU A 183 -5.87 -9.73 -16.58
N ARG A 184 -6.65 -9.35 -17.60
CA ARG A 184 -6.70 -7.98 -18.13
C ARG A 184 -7.28 -7.00 -17.12
N ALA A 185 -8.20 -7.45 -16.27
CA ALA A 185 -8.93 -6.62 -15.31
C ALA A 185 -8.28 -6.57 -13.91
N ARG A 186 -7.21 -7.36 -13.64
CA ARG A 186 -6.56 -7.41 -12.31
C ARG A 186 -6.11 -6.05 -11.80
N GLY A 187 -5.49 -5.24 -12.68
CA GLY A 187 -5.05 -3.90 -12.31
C GLY A 187 -6.22 -3.00 -11.90
N THR A 188 -7.33 -3.07 -12.64
CA THR A 188 -8.55 -2.31 -12.33
C THR A 188 -9.19 -2.80 -11.03
N ALA A 189 -9.19 -4.11 -10.75
CA ALA A 189 -9.73 -4.64 -9.50
C ALA A 189 -8.94 -4.15 -8.27
N VAL A 190 -7.60 -4.15 -8.35
CA VAL A 190 -6.75 -3.57 -7.30
C VAL A 190 -7.02 -2.06 -7.15
N ALA A 191 -7.18 -1.33 -8.26
CA ALA A 191 -7.48 0.10 -8.22
C ALA A 191 -8.83 0.39 -7.55
N VAL A 192 -9.88 -0.43 -7.79
CA VAL A 192 -11.19 -0.29 -7.16
C VAL A 192 -11.09 -0.52 -5.65
N VAL A 193 -10.38 -1.57 -5.19
CA VAL A 193 -10.17 -1.80 -3.75
C VAL A 193 -9.38 -0.66 -3.11
N SER A 194 -8.31 -0.21 -3.78
CA SER A 194 -7.50 0.92 -3.31
C SER A 194 -8.28 2.24 -3.28
N SER A 195 -9.23 2.44 -4.19
CA SER A 195 -10.09 3.63 -4.17
C SER A 195 -10.96 3.69 -2.91
N GLY A 196 -11.43 2.54 -2.40
CA GLY A 196 -12.14 2.46 -1.12
C GLY A 196 -11.28 2.95 0.05
N ILE A 197 -10.04 2.47 0.14
CA ILE A 197 -9.05 2.92 1.14
C ILE A 197 -8.83 4.43 1.01
N PHE A 198 -8.63 4.89 -0.22
CA PHE A 198 -8.29 6.27 -0.52
C PHE A 198 -9.44 7.24 -0.16
N ILE A 199 -10.66 6.93 -0.60
CA ILE A 199 -11.84 7.74 -0.30
C ILE A 199 -12.07 7.80 1.22
N ALA A 200 -11.92 6.66 1.93
CA ALA A 200 -12.01 6.64 3.38
C ALA A 200 -10.95 7.53 4.04
N THR A 201 -9.70 7.46 3.60
CA THR A 201 -8.61 8.29 4.15
C THR A 201 -8.88 9.78 4.01
N VAL A 202 -9.42 10.21 2.87
CA VAL A 202 -9.77 11.62 2.63
C VAL A 202 -11.00 12.04 3.41
N ALA A 203 -12.02 11.18 3.49
CA ALA A 203 -13.32 11.52 4.05
C ALA A 203 -13.40 11.36 5.57
N SER A 204 -12.65 10.44 6.19
CA SER A 204 -12.84 10.06 7.59
C SER A 204 -12.54 11.17 8.59
N LEU A 205 -11.45 11.94 8.42
CA LEU A 205 -11.11 13.04 9.31
C LEU A 205 -12.16 14.15 9.27
N PRO A 206 -12.49 14.73 8.10
CA PRO A 206 -13.50 15.78 8.02
C PRO A 206 -14.89 15.27 8.43
N ALA A 207 -15.24 14.03 8.09
CA ALA A 207 -16.51 13.44 8.52
C ALA A 207 -16.55 13.27 10.05
N GLY A 208 -15.47 12.76 10.66
CA GLY A 208 -15.36 12.64 12.11
C GLY A 208 -15.53 13.99 12.81
N SER A 209 -14.76 14.99 12.39
CA SER A 209 -14.84 16.35 12.93
C SER A 209 -16.24 16.96 12.76
N LEU A 210 -16.85 16.84 11.57
CA LEU A 210 -18.18 17.35 11.29
C LEU A 210 -19.26 16.67 12.14
N ILE A 211 -19.26 15.34 12.21
CA ILE A 211 -20.23 14.58 13.00
C ILE A 211 -20.09 14.97 14.50
N GLY A 212 -18.85 15.06 14.99
CA GLY A 212 -18.59 15.46 16.37
C GLY A 212 -19.12 16.82 16.73
N THR A 213 -19.04 17.79 15.78
CA THR A 213 -19.56 19.15 16.01
C THR A 213 -21.09 19.25 15.92
N LEU A 214 -21.72 18.44 15.07
CA LEU A 214 -23.17 18.46 14.87
C LEU A 214 -23.94 17.61 15.90
N THR A 215 -23.28 16.60 16.48
CA THR A 215 -23.93 15.62 17.37
C THR A 215 -23.02 15.24 18.56
N THR A 216 -22.47 14.03 18.54
CA THR A 216 -21.53 13.52 19.52
C THR A 216 -20.47 12.65 18.84
N TRP A 217 -19.31 12.48 19.47
CA TRP A 217 -18.29 11.54 18.97
C TRP A 217 -18.82 10.08 18.86
N ARG A 218 -19.80 9.70 19.68
CA ARG A 218 -20.43 8.37 19.61
C ARG A 218 -21.20 8.16 18.31
N ALA A 219 -21.83 9.20 17.77
CA ALA A 219 -22.52 9.12 16.48
C ALA A 219 -21.56 8.84 15.33
N ALA A 220 -20.31 9.30 15.40
CA ALA A 220 -19.31 8.98 14.39
C ALA A 220 -18.98 7.47 14.36
N PHE A 221 -18.91 6.81 15.52
CA PHE A 221 -18.78 5.36 15.60
C PHE A 221 -20.02 4.63 15.09
N ALA A 222 -21.22 5.16 15.33
CA ALA A 222 -22.46 4.59 14.78
C ALA A 222 -22.47 4.65 13.23
N VAL A 223 -21.99 5.75 12.66
CA VAL A 223 -21.82 5.88 11.20
C VAL A 223 -20.78 4.89 10.66
N ALA A 224 -19.65 4.72 11.36
CA ALA A 224 -18.65 3.74 11.00
C ALA A 224 -19.23 2.29 11.05
N ALA A 225 -19.99 1.98 12.11
CA ALA A 225 -20.70 0.71 12.24
C ALA A 225 -21.70 0.48 11.10
N ALA A 226 -22.42 1.51 10.67
CA ALA A 226 -23.35 1.42 9.53
C ALA A 226 -22.60 1.07 8.22
N PHE A 227 -21.44 1.68 7.96
CA PHE A 227 -20.61 1.30 6.81
C PHE A 227 -20.11 -0.14 6.92
N ALA A 228 -19.74 -0.60 8.11
CA ALA A 228 -19.33 -1.98 8.34
C ALA A 228 -20.49 -2.96 8.08
N VAL A 229 -21.73 -2.65 8.51
CA VAL A 229 -22.93 -3.44 8.18
C VAL A 229 -23.12 -3.54 6.67
N ILE A 230 -23.03 -2.42 5.95
CA ILE A 230 -23.16 -2.38 4.48
C ILE A 230 -22.08 -3.27 3.84
N ALA A 231 -20.83 -3.18 4.32
CA ALA A 231 -19.71 -3.97 3.83
C ALA A 231 -19.93 -5.48 4.05
N VAL A 232 -20.37 -5.89 5.26
CA VAL A 232 -20.68 -7.29 5.58
C VAL A 232 -21.81 -7.80 4.69
N ALA A 233 -22.91 -7.06 4.58
CA ALA A 233 -24.05 -7.44 3.74
C ALA A 233 -23.64 -7.59 2.26
N ALA A 234 -22.90 -6.62 1.73
CA ALA A 234 -22.39 -6.66 0.35
C ALA A 234 -21.45 -7.85 0.12
N GLN A 235 -20.53 -8.14 1.05
CA GLN A 235 -19.61 -9.26 0.94
C GLN A 235 -20.34 -10.62 1.03
N LEU A 236 -21.32 -10.75 1.93
CA LEU A 236 -22.14 -11.96 2.01
C LEU A 236 -22.95 -12.20 0.74
N ALA A 237 -23.49 -11.14 0.13
CA ALA A 237 -24.28 -11.24 -1.08
C ALA A 237 -23.46 -11.47 -2.35
N ALA A 238 -22.31 -10.81 -2.49
CA ALA A 238 -21.59 -10.74 -3.76
C ALA A 238 -20.32 -11.60 -3.82
N VAL A 239 -19.60 -11.82 -2.69
CA VAL A 239 -18.32 -12.55 -2.73
C VAL A 239 -18.58 -14.06 -2.76
N PRO A 240 -18.15 -14.77 -3.83
CA PRO A 240 -18.30 -16.22 -3.90
C PRO A 240 -17.32 -16.91 -2.94
N ARG A 241 -17.51 -18.22 -2.71
CA ARG A 241 -16.53 -19.02 -1.97
C ARG A 241 -15.19 -19.02 -2.70
N LEU A 242 -14.15 -18.50 -2.02
CA LEU A 242 -12.80 -18.40 -2.54
C LEU A 242 -11.93 -19.43 -1.83
N GLY A 243 -11.15 -20.16 -2.61
CA GLY A 243 -10.20 -21.12 -2.03
C GLY A 243 -9.16 -20.43 -1.13
N PRO A 244 -8.43 -21.21 -0.31
CA PRO A 244 -7.38 -20.68 0.56
C PRO A 244 -6.26 -20.00 -0.24
N GLY A 245 -5.52 -19.11 0.43
CA GLY A 245 -4.41 -18.34 -0.14
C GLY A 245 -3.17 -19.18 -0.44
N GLY A 246 -2.16 -18.55 -1.03
CA GLY A 246 -0.83 -19.12 -1.18
C GLY A 246 -0.17 -19.36 0.18
N ARG A 247 0.70 -20.36 0.27
CA ARG A 247 1.42 -20.65 1.51
C ARG A 247 2.61 -19.72 1.66
N VAL A 248 2.57 -18.82 2.64
CA VAL A 248 3.72 -18.02 3.07
C VAL A 248 4.58 -18.88 4.01
N ARG A 249 5.89 -18.98 3.74
CA ARG A 249 6.83 -19.74 4.59
C ARG A 249 7.49 -18.79 5.60
N PRO A 250 7.71 -19.21 6.86
CA PRO A 250 8.40 -18.35 7.85
C PRO A 250 9.78 -17.88 7.36
N GLY A 251 10.54 -18.72 6.68
CA GLY A 251 11.84 -18.35 6.10
C GLY A 251 11.78 -17.23 5.07
N SER A 252 10.63 -17.08 4.39
CA SER A 252 10.43 -15.99 3.44
C SER A 252 10.32 -14.61 4.11
N LEU A 253 9.86 -14.55 5.35
CA LEU A 253 9.84 -13.31 6.14
C LEU A 253 11.24 -12.90 6.58
N LEU A 254 12.09 -13.87 6.96
CA LEU A 254 13.48 -13.61 7.34
C LEU A 254 14.31 -13.03 6.20
N THR A 255 14.09 -13.47 4.96
CA THR A 255 14.82 -12.93 3.79
C THR A 255 14.57 -11.43 3.57
N VAL A 256 13.41 -10.89 3.99
CA VAL A 256 13.12 -9.45 3.91
C VAL A 256 14.04 -8.66 4.84
N ILE A 257 14.25 -9.16 6.06
CA ILE A 257 15.07 -8.47 7.09
C ILE A 257 16.56 -8.60 6.78
N THR A 258 16.97 -9.68 6.12
CA THR A 258 18.40 -9.94 5.82
C THR A 258 18.91 -9.20 4.58
N ARG A 259 18.03 -8.84 3.62
CA ARG A 259 18.46 -8.12 2.41
C ARG A 259 18.69 -6.63 2.68
N PRO A 260 19.90 -6.09 2.44
CA PRO A 260 20.25 -4.69 2.73
C PRO A 260 19.30 -3.68 2.07
N VAL A 261 18.94 -3.93 0.82
CA VAL A 261 18.05 -3.06 0.03
C VAL A 261 16.65 -2.97 0.66
N SER A 262 16.09 -4.10 1.14
CA SER A 262 14.80 -4.11 1.84
C SER A 262 14.87 -3.35 3.16
N ARG A 263 15.94 -3.56 3.95
CA ARG A 263 16.15 -2.88 5.24
C ARG A 263 16.19 -1.37 5.08
N ILE A 264 16.90 -0.87 4.08
CA ILE A 264 17.02 0.57 3.83
C ILE A 264 15.65 1.18 3.53
N GLY A 265 14.88 0.56 2.65
CA GLY A 265 13.52 1.03 2.36
C GLY A 265 12.61 0.98 3.57
N LEU A 266 12.67 -0.11 4.37
CA LEU A 266 11.88 -0.25 5.60
C LEU A 266 12.25 0.80 6.65
N VAL A 267 13.55 1.05 6.87
CA VAL A 267 14.03 2.05 7.85
C VAL A 267 13.63 3.46 7.40
N ALA A 268 13.88 3.82 6.14
CA ALA A 268 13.55 5.14 5.64
C ALA A 268 12.02 5.39 5.63
N ALA A 269 11.25 4.46 5.07
CA ALA A 269 9.80 4.56 5.08
C ALA A 269 9.22 4.54 6.49
N GLY A 270 9.75 3.67 7.37
CA GLY A 270 9.36 3.59 8.77
C GLY A 270 9.63 4.90 9.52
N ALA A 271 10.78 5.53 9.31
CA ALA A 271 11.10 6.82 9.93
C ALA A 271 10.15 7.94 9.46
N ILE A 272 9.79 7.95 8.15
CA ILE A 272 8.84 8.93 7.61
C ILE A 272 7.40 8.66 8.11
N PHE A 273 7.00 7.38 8.24
CA PHE A 273 5.71 7.01 8.85
C PHE A 273 5.65 7.39 10.34
N PHE A 274 6.72 7.08 11.09
CA PHE A 274 6.87 7.50 12.48
C PHE A 274 6.71 9.02 12.61
N ALA A 275 7.43 9.77 11.78
CA ALA A 275 7.37 11.23 11.75
C ALA A 275 5.96 11.75 11.48
N ASN A 276 5.31 11.22 10.45
CA ASN A 276 3.95 11.64 10.11
C ASN A 276 3.00 11.43 11.29
N PHE A 277 2.98 10.22 11.86
CA PHE A 277 2.00 9.89 12.90
C PHE A 277 2.35 10.46 14.28
N ALA A 278 3.59 10.88 14.51
CA ALA A 278 3.96 11.66 15.71
C ALA A 278 3.18 12.99 15.80
N ALA A 279 2.90 13.63 14.67
CA ALA A 279 2.15 14.89 14.63
C ALA A 279 0.70 14.73 14.13
N TYR A 280 0.48 13.90 13.12
CA TYR A 280 -0.84 13.72 12.48
C TYR A 280 -1.92 13.22 13.43
N THR A 281 -1.59 12.33 14.37
CA THR A 281 -2.53 11.84 15.39
C THR A 281 -3.12 12.98 16.21
N TYR A 282 -2.36 14.05 16.40
CA TYR A 282 -2.72 15.22 17.20
C TYR A 282 -3.06 16.45 16.38
N ILE A 283 -3.32 16.31 15.07
CA ILE A 283 -3.48 17.42 14.12
C ILE A 283 -4.64 18.36 14.50
N GLY A 284 -5.78 17.82 14.97
CA GLY A 284 -6.91 18.63 15.41
C GLY A 284 -6.57 19.55 16.58
N PRO A 285 -6.14 19.00 17.73
CA PRO A 285 -5.63 19.77 18.86
C PRO A 285 -4.50 20.74 18.49
N LEU A 286 -3.58 20.33 17.60
CA LEU A 286 -2.49 21.18 17.12
C LEU A 286 -3.00 22.43 16.38
N LEU A 287 -3.94 22.25 15.46
CA LEU A 287 -4.52 23.34 14.68
C LEU A 287 -5.33 24.32 15.56
N HIS A 288 -6.06 23.80 16.54
CA HIS A 288 -6.78 24.61 17.51
C HIS A 288 -5.81 25.46 18.35
N ALA A 289 -4.79 24.82 18.94
CA ALA A 289 -3.86 25.48 19.84
C ALA A 289 -2.96 26.50 19.15
N ARG A 290 -2.51 26.27 17.90
CA ARG A 290 -1.51 27.10 17.23
C ARG A 290 -2.10 28.16 16.30
N ALA A 291 -3.23 27.87 15.64
CA ALA A 291 -3.86 28.79 14.68
C ALA A 291 -5.19 29.35 15.17
N GLY A 292 -5.67 28.95 16.35
CA GLY A 292 -6.96 29.36 16.90
C GLY A 292 -8.11 29.02 15.97
N LEU A 293 -8.01 27.89 15.25
CA LEU A 293 -9.04 27.46 14.32
C LEU A 293 -10.20 26.81 15.09
N GLY A 294 -11.41 27.24 14.79
CA GLY A 294 -12.63 26.57 15.27
C GLY A 294 -12.86 25.25 14.50
N SER A 295 -13.74 24.39 15.05
CA SER A 295 -13.99 23.03 14.56
C SER A 295 -14.36 22.99 13.06
N GLY A 296 -15.19 23.92 12.56
CA GLY A 296 -15.54 23.99 11.13
C GLY A 296 -14.33 24.29 10.22
N ALA A 297 -13.44 25.20 10.65
CA ALA A 297 -12.23 25.51 9.91
C ALA A 297 -11.24 24.32 9.93
N ILE A 298 -11.12 23.64 11.08
CA ILE A 298 -10.31 22.41 11.20
C ILE A 298 -10.82 21.35 10.22
N THR A 299 -12.13 21.15 10.13
CA THR A 299 -12.73 20.21 9.16
C THR A 299 -12.31 20.51 7.72
N LEU A 300 -12.34 21.78 7.31
CA LEU A 300 -11.92 22.19 5.96
C LEU A 300 -10.41 21.99 5.73
N VAL A 301 -9.59 22.29 6.75
CA VAL A 301 -8.13 22.07 6.67
C VAL A 301 -7.81 20.59 6.56
N LEU A 302 -8.50 19.72 7.31
CA LEU A 302 -8.32 18.27 7.23
C LEU A 302 -8.77 17.70 5.88
N LEU A 303 -9.86 18.24 5.31
CA LEU A 303 -10.27 17.91 3.94
C LEU A 303 -9.18 18.32 2.92
N GLY A 304 -8.64 19.53 3.08
CA GLY A 304 -7.52 20.02 2.27
C GLY A 304 -6.27 19.12 2.37
N PHE A 305 -5.92 18.66 3.57
CA PHE A 305 -4.86 17.68 3.80
C PHE A 305 -5.11 16.38 3.02
N GLY A 306 -6.33 15.84 3.13
CA GLY A 306 -6.70 14.60 2.43
C GLY A 306 -6.66 14.75 0.91
N LEU A 307 -7.21 15.85 0.35
CA LEU A 307 -7.21 16.14 -1.08
C LEU A 307 -5.78 16.35 -1.61
N ALA A 308 -4.95 17.10 -0.88
CA ALA A 308 -3.54 17.26 -1.21
C ALA A 308 -2.79 15.91 -1.17
N GLY A 309 -3.11 15.06 -0.19
CA GLY A 309 -2.61 13.69 -0.12
C GLY A 309 -2.99 12.86 -1.34
N ALA A 310 -4.20 13.05 -1.85
CA ALA A 310 -4.64 12.47 -3.11
C ALA A 310 -3.71 12.83 -4.27
N VAL A 311 -3.49 14.11 -4.43
CA VAL A 311 -2.60 14.62 -5.48
C VAL A 311 -1.20 14.04 -5.32
N GLY A 312 -0.66 13.99 -4.09
CA GLY A 312 0.62 13.38 -3.77
C GLY A 312 0.71 11.90 -4.14
N ASN A 313 -0.35 11.14 -3.84
CA ASN A 313 -0.45 9.73 -4.18
C ASN A 313 -0.41 9.49 -5.71
N PHE A 314 -1.20 10.25 -6.48
CA PHE A 314 -1.19 10.16 -7.95
C PHE A 314 0.15 10.61 -8.54
N ALA A 315 0.73 11.70 -8.05
CA ALA A 315 2.04 12.18 -8.48
C ALA A 315 3.12 11.13 -8.23
N ALA A 316 3.10 10.49 -7.06
CA ALA A 316 4.01 9.39 -6.75
C ALA A 316 3.82 8.21 -7.71
N GLY A 317 2.60 7.84 -8.07
CA GLY A 317 2.32 6.77 -9.04
C GLY A 317 3.03 6.97 -10.39
N VAL A 318 3.26 8.21 -10.79
CA VAL A 318 4.02 8.57 -11.99
C VAL A 318 5.51 8.61 -11.72
N THR A 319 5.94 9.32 -10.67
CA THR A 319 7.36 9.63 -10.40
C THR A 319 8.17 8.42 -9.91
N VAL A 320 7.56 7.47 -9.17
CA VAL A 320 8.25 6.27 -8.67
C VAL A 320 8.81 5.37 -9.78
N ARG A 321 8.27 5.48 -11.01
CA ARG A 321 8.75 4.67 -12.15
C ARG A 321 10.19 5.02 -12.49
N ALA A 322 10.50 6.30 -12.58
CA ALA A 322 11.81 6.82 -12.96
C ALA A 322 12.67 7.20 -11.75
N HIS A 323 12.07 7.73 -10.69
CA HIS A 323 12.80 8.40 -9.59
C HIS A 323 12.33 7.94 -8.20
N LEU A 324 12.24 6.62 -7.97
CA LEU A 324 11.71 6.05 -6.72
C LEU A 324 12.38 6.62 -5.46
N ARG A 325 13.72 6.66 -5.43
CA ARG A 325 14.50 7.20 -4.31
C ARG A 325 14.19 8.68 -4.07
N ALA A 326 14.23 9.48 -5.15
CA ALA A 326 13.97 10.92 -5.06
C ALA A 326 12.51 11.21 -4.63
N THR A 327 11.55 10.40 -5.08
CA THR A 327 10.15 10.52 -4.66
C THR A 327 9.99 10.28 -3.17
N LEU A 328 10.55 9.19 -2.62
CA LEU A 328 10.45 8.88 -1.20
C LEU A 328 11.20 9.93 -0.34
N MET A 329 12.40 10.33 -0.75
CA MET A 329 13.20 11.35 -0.08
C MET A 329 12.50 12.71 -0.11
N GLY A 330 12.04 13.16 -1.26
CA GLY A 330 11.34 14.44 -1.43
C GLY A 330 10.05 14.52 -0.62
N SER A 331 9.30 13.41 -0.56
CA SER A 331 8.10 13.30 0.27
C SER A 331 8.40 13.52 1.76
N GLY A 332 9.43 12.84 2.27
CA GLY A 332 9.82 13.01 3.67
C GLY A 332 10.40 14.41 3.97
N LEU A 333 11.18 15.00 3.05
CA LEU A 333 11.66 16.38 3.20
C LEU A 333 10.50 17.38 3.18
N LEU A 334 9.48 17.17 2.34
CA LEU A 334 8.31 18.02 2.31
C LEU A 334 7.53 17.96 3.63
N ILE A 335 7.38 16.77 4.22
CA ILE A 335 6.80 16.59 5.56
C ILE A 335 7.67 17.32 6.60
N ALA A 336 8.99 17.13 6.57
CA ALA A 336 9.91 17.74 7.51
C ALA A 336 9.85 19.28 7.48
N CYS A 337 9.92 19.88 6.30
CA CYS A 337 9.84 21.34 6.14
C CYS A 337 8.47 21.87 6.57
N SER A 338 7.37 21.22 6.17
CA SER A 338 6.02 21.66 6.53
C SER A 338 5.80 21.62 8.04
N THR A 339 6.18 20.51 8.71
CA THR A 339 5.99 20.37 10.15
C THR A 339 6.92 21.26 10.96
N LEU A 340 8.15 21.48 10.49
CA LEU A 340 9.08 22.43 11.13
C LEU A 340 8.56 23.88 11.06
N LEU A 341 8.10 24.29 9.88
CA LEU A 341 7.53 25.63 9.71
C LEU A 341 6.25 25.81 10.52
N LEU A 342 5.38 24.78 10.60
CA LEU A 342 4.22 24.79 11.50
C LEU A 342 4.62 24.88 12.98
N ALA A 343 5.75 24.31 13.36
CA ALA A 343 6.29 24.42 14.72
C ALA A 343 6.85 25.82 15.02
N ALA A 344 7.50 26.45 14.04
CA ALA A 344 8.15 27.76 14.20
C ALA A 344 7.15 28.94 14.08
N LEU A 345 6.17 28.83 13.18
CA LEU A 345 5.25 29.90 12.84
C LEU A 345 3.90 29.69 13.51
N THR A 346 3.41 30.72 14.24
CA THR A 346 2.14 30.71 14.93
C THR A 346 1.26 31.89 14.45
N GLY A 347 -0.04 31.69 14.41
CA GLY A 347 -1.03 32.79 14.20
C GLY A 347 -1.36 33.14 12.74
N ALA A 348 -0.55 32.76 11.77
CA ALA A 348 -0.80 33.05 10.35
C ALA A 348 -1.73 31.96 9.74
N ARG A 349 -3.05 32.09 9.86
CA ARG A 349 -4.03 31.08 9.38
C ARG A 349 -3.84 30.64 7.92
N PRO A 350 -3.66 31.56 6.92
CA PRO A 350 -3.48 31.11 5.52
C PRO A 350 -2.22 30.27 5.34
N LEU A 351 -1.14 30.63 6.02
CA LEU A 351 0.12 29.90 5.96
C LEU A 351 -0.01 28.51 6.62
N THR A 352 -0.72 28.43 7.75
CA THR A 352 -1.02 27.14 8.40
C THR A 352 -1.77 26.21 7.45
N VAL A 353 -2.80 26.70 6.75
CA VAL A 353 -3.57 25.91 5.77
C VAL A 353 -2.66 25.42 4.63
N ALA A 354 -1.83 26.30 4.08
CA ALA A 354 -0.91 25.95 3.00
C ALA A 354 0.12 24.90 3.45
N LEU A 355 0.70 25.06 4.64
CA LEU A 355 1.68 24.11 5.18
C LEU A 355 1.05 22.74 5.49
N VAL A 356 -0.18 22.70 5.99
CA VAL A 356 -0.91 21.43 6.20
C VAL A 356 -1.23 20.76 4.88
N ALA A 357 -1.60 21.50 3.84
CA ALA A 357 -1.81 20.97 2.51
C ALA A 357 -0.50 20.40 1.90
N LEU A 358 0.63 21.10 2.04
CA LEU A 358 1.96 20.62 1.61
C LEU A 358 2.38 19.37 2.38
N TRP A 359 2.10 19.31 3.68
CA TRP A 359 2.31 18.11 4.48
C TRP A 359 1.48 16.93 3.96
N GLY A 360 0.18 17.16 3.69
CA GLY A 360 -0.70 16.16 3.09
C GLY A 360 -0.18 15.65 1.75
N LEU A 361 0.25 16.56 0.86
CA LEU A 361 0.87 16.23 -0.43
C LEU A 361 2.07 15.30 -0.27
N GLY A 362 2.98 15.62 0.65
CA GLY A 362 4.14 14.80 0.97
C GLY A 362 3.74 13.42 1.47
N PHE A 363 2.84 13.37 2.46
CA PHE A 363 2.44 12.10 3.06
C PHE A 363 1.70 11.18 2.07
N GLY A 364 0.84 11.72 1.21
CA GLY A 364 0.13 10.92 0.21
C GLY A 364 1.04 10.15 -0.75
N ALA A 365 2.24 10.66 -1.01
CA ALA A 365 3.22 9.99 -1.86
C ALA A 365 3.97 8.83 -1.16
N VAL A 366 4.08 8.87 0.17
CA VAL A 366 4.92 7.91 0.94
C VAL A 366 4.48 6.47 0.79
N PRO A 367 3.17 6.09 0.95
CA PRO A 367 2.75 4.69 0.83
C PRO A 367 3.07 4.09 -0.54
N VAL A 368 2.85 4.85 -1.62
CA VAL A 368 3.12 4.41 -3.00
C VAL A 368 4.61 4.20 -3.22
N ALA A 369 5.43 5.15 -2.79
CA ALA A 369 6.88 5.06 -2.92
C ALA A 369 7.45 3.91 -2.09
N ALA A 370 7.03 3.76 -0.84
CA ALA A 370 7.48 2.73 0.07
C ALA A 370 7.06 1.32 -0.41
N GLN A 371 5.82 1.15 -0.87
CA GLN A 371 5.34 -0.11 -1.44
C GLN A 371 6.09 -0.46 -2.73
N SER A 372 6.31 0.53 -3.62
CA SER A 372 7.09 0.35 -4.85
C SER A 372 8.53 -0.05 -4.57
N TRP A 373 9.11 0.46 -3.47
CA TRP A 373 10.44 0.05 -3.00
C TRP A 373 10.48 -1.41 -2.63
N MET A 374 9.51 -1.89 -1.83
CA MET A 374 9.44 -3.29 -1.42
C MET A 374 9.22 -4.24 -2.60
N VAL A 375 8.37 -3.87 -3.56
CA VAL A 375 8.15 -4.66 -4.78
C VAL A 375 9.45 -4.83 -5.57
N ARG A 376 10.27 -3.78 -5.69
CA ARG A 376 11.58 -3.85 -6.38
C ARG A 376 12.63 -4.62 -5.58
N ALA A 377 12.64 -4.46 -4.26
CA ALA A 377 13.60 -5.11 -3.38
C ALA A 377 13.38 -6.63 -3.27
N MET A 378 12.13 -7.12 -3.43
CA MET A 378 11.73 -8.49 -3.14
C MET A 378 10.86 -9.12 -4.25
N PRO A 379 11.31 -9.17 -5.52
CA PRO A 379 10.49 -9.68 -6.63
C PRO A 379 10.18 -11.18 -6.51
N ALA A 380 11.06 -11.97 -5.88
CA ALA A 380 10.88 -13.40 -5.71
C ALA A 380 9.98 -13.79 -4.52
N ASN A 381 9.73 -12.87 -3.56
CA ASN A 381 9.00 -13.14 -2.32
C ASN A 381 8.07 -11.98 -1.94
N LEU A 382 7.18 -11.63 -2.86
CA LEU A 382 6.34 -10.44 -2.75
C LEU A 382 5.35 -10.51 -1.56
N GLU A 383 4.69 -11.66 -1.36
CA GLU A 383 3.68 -11.81 -0.30
C GLU A 383 4.30 -11.68 1.10
N GLY A 384 5.43 -12.36 1.35
CA GLY A 384 6.17 -12.23 2.61
C GLY A 384 6.75 -10.83 2.80
N GLY A 385 7.25 -10.22 1.72
CA GLY A 385 7.75 -8.85 1.72
C GLY A 385 6.69 -7.83 2.11
N LEU A 386 5.51 -7.92 1.53
CA LEU A 386 4.39 -7.02 1.82
C LEU A 386 3.83 -7.20 3.25
N ALA A 387 3.74 -8.43 3.74
CA ALA A 387 3.28 -8.67 5.11
C ALA A 387 4.20 -8.01 6.15
N LEU A 388 5.52 -8.19 6.00
CA LEU A 388 6.49 -7.55 6.90
C LEU A 388 6.58 -6.04 6.71
N PHE A 389 6.40 -5.56 5.49
CA PHE A 389 6.28 -4.15 5.18
C PHE A 389 5.12 -3.50 5.94
N VAL A 390 3.93 -4.11 5.91
CA VAL A 390 2.76 -3.64 6.67
C VAL A 390 3.08 -3.63 8.17
N SER A 391 3.69 -4.70 8.71
CA SER A 391 4.09 -4.75 10.12
C SER A 391 5.05 -3.62 10.50
N ALA A 392 6.05 -3.35 9.67
CA ALA A 392 7.02 -2.29 9.91
C ALA A 392 6.37 -0.90 9.88
N LEU A 393 5.47 -0.65 8.92
CA LEU A 393 4.77 0.63 8.83
C LEU A 393 3.79 0.84 10.00
N GLN A 394 3.02 -0.19 10.36
CA GLN A 394 2.09 -0.11 11.49
C GLN A 394 2.85 0.01 12.83
N GLY A 395 3.99 -0.69 13.00
CA GLY A 395 4.87 -0.50 14.14
C GLY A 395 5.45 0.92 14.23
N SER A 396 5.85 1.49 13.08
CA SER A 396 6.35 2.87 13.01
C SER A 396 5.24 3.89 13.30
N LEU A 397 4.02 3.65 12.80
CA LEU A 397 2.83 4.43 13.11
C LEU A 397 2.56 4.43 14.62
N ALA A 398 2.53 3.25 15.23
CA ALA A 398 2.31 3.09 16.66
C ALA A 398 3.37 3.83 17.49
N ALA A 399 4.65 3.61 17.17
CA ALA A 399 5.76 4.25 17.88
C ALA A 399 5.74 5.78 17.71
N GLY A 400 5.46 6.28 16.50
CA GLY A 400 5.33 7.71 16.23
C GLY A 400 4.19 8.34 17.01
N SER A 401 2.99 7.75 16.94
CA SER A 401 1.81 8.24 17.65
C SER A 401 2.01 8.23 19.18
N ALA A 402 2.61 7.17 19.74
CA ALA A 402 2.92 7.09 21.17
C ALA A 402 3.94 8.16 21.60
N ALA A 403 5.05 8.30 20.86
CA ALA A 403 6.06 9.31 21.15
C ALA A 403 5.50 10.73 21.01
N GLY A 404 4.66 10.97 20.01
CA GLY A 404 3.95 12.23 19.80
C GLY A 404 3.05 12.58 20.98
N GLY A 405 2.34 11.59 21.55
CA GLY A 405 1.47 11.77 22.70
C GLY A 405 2.22 12.16 23.99
N VAL A 406 3.28 11.43 24.31
CA VAL A 406 4.14 11.75 25.46
C VAL A 406 4.71 13.18 25.33
N ILE A 407 5.18 13.53 24.14
CA ILE A 407 5.74 14.86 23.91
C ILE A 407 4.66 15.94 23.90
N TYR A 408 3.46 15.64 23.39
CA TYR A 408 2.31 16.55 23.43
C TYR A 408 1.93 16.91 24.86
N ASP A 409 1.80 15.89 25.73
CA ASP A 409 1.46 16.09 27.14
C ASP A 409 2.56 16.80 27.93
N ALA A 410 3.85 16.55 27.58
CA ALA A 410 4.99 17.16 28.26
C ALA A 410 5.35 18.58 27.81
N ARG A 411 5.20 18.89 26.49
CA ARG A 411 5.72 20.12 25.87
C ARG A 411 4.66 20.90 25.06
N GLY A 412 3.40 20.45 25.08
CA GLY A 412 2.31 21.04 24.33
C GLY A 412 2.40 20.82 22.82
N SER A 413 1.62 21.58 22.07
CA SER A 413 1.35 21.37 20.64
C SER A 413 2.57 21.49 19.70
N GLY A 414 3.64 22.17 20.11
CA GLY A 414 4.84 22.33 19.27
C GLY A 414 5.74 21.10 19.22
N GLY A 415 5.79 20.33 20.31
CA GLY A 415 6.70 19.20 20.48
C GLY A 415 6.56 18.12 19.43
N PRO A 416 5.35 17.60 19.16
CA PRO A 416 5.14 16.59 18.13
C PRO A 416 5.52 17.04 16.72
N LEU A 417 5.34 18.33 16.40
CA LEU A 417 5.73 18.89 15.08
C LEU A 417 7.25 18.88 14.90
N VAL A 418 8.01 19.26 15.95
CA VAL A 418 9.48 19.22 15.91
C VAL A 418 9.98 17.78 15.80
N LEU A 419 9.40 16.84 16.59
CA LEU A 419 9.72 15.42 16.48
C LEU A 419 9.49 14.90 15.06
N ALA A 420 8.35 15.25 14.46
CA ALA A 420 8.01 14.85 13.09
C ALA A 420 9.02 15.43 12.08
N ALA A 421 9.38 16.70 12.22
CA ALA A 421 10.37 17.34 11.35
C ALA A 421 11.72 16.62 11.39
N VAL A 422 12.25 16.37 12.59
CA VAL A 422 13.54 15.70 12.78
C VAL A 422 13.52 14.27 12.24
N ALA A 423 12.50 13.50 12.57
CA ALA A 423 12.39 12.10 12.14
C ALA A 423 12.21 11.98 10.62
N ALA A 424 11.38 12.83 10.00
CA ALA A 424 11.18 12.83 8.55
C ALA A 424 12.44 13.26 7.80
N ALA A 425 13.16 14.28 8.30
CA ALA A 425 14.45 14.69 7.75
C ALA A 425 15.47 13.56 7.85
N ALA A 426 15.60 12.93 9.03
CA ALA A 426 16.53 11.82 9.26
C ALA A 426 16.23 10.63 8.32
N GLY A 427 14.97 10.22 8.19
CA GLY A 427 14.56 9.15 7.28
C GLY A 427 14.83 9.47 5.80
N SER A 428 14.65 10.73 5.40
CA SER A 428 14.93 11.20 4.05
C SER A 428 16.43 11.26 3.75
N LEU A 429 17.21 11.83 4.66
CA LEU A 429 18.67 11.96 4.52
C LEU A 429 19.38 10.59 4.59
N PHE A 430 18.82 9.63 5.34
CA PHE A 430 19.32 8.26 5.37
C PHE A 430 19.39 7.63 3.96
N LEU A 431 18.48 8.03 3.06
CA LEU A 431 18.49 7.58 1.67
C LEU A 431 19.65 8.18 0.84
N LEU A 432 20.34 9.23 1.30
CA LEU A 432 21.52 9.79 0.59
C LEU A 432 22.74 8.87 0.65
N GLY A 433 22.81 7.97 1.61
CA GLY A 433 23.92 7.05 1.77
C GLY A 433 24.12 6.09 0.57
N ARG A 434 25.30 5.44 0.50
CA ARG A 434 25.70 4.49 -0.56
C ARG A 434 24.68 3.36 -0.78
N ALA A 435 23.99 2.98 0.25
CA ALA A 435 22.98 1.92 0.22
C ALA A 435 21.69 2.31 -0.56
N GLY A 436 21.37 3.61 -0.63
CA GLY A 436 20.25 4.10 -1.45
C GLY A 436 20.56 4.11 -2.96
N ALA A 437 21.84 4.07 -3.37
CA ALA A 437 22.24 4.03 -4.77
C ALA A 437 21.92 2.69 -5.44
N ALA A 438 21.86 1.59 -4.69
CA ALA A 438 21.62 0.24 -5.22
C ALA A 438 20.23 0.05 -5.88
N ILE A 439 19.27 0.95 -5.65
CA ILE A 439 17.92 0.90 -6.26
C ILE A 439 17.79 1.83 -7.47
N SER A 440 18.74 2.72 -7.68
CA SER A 440 18.73 3.62 -8.84
C SER A 440 19.06 2.91 -10.17
N SER A 441 19.53 1.66 -10.11
CA SER A 441 19.74 0.82 -11.29
C SER A 441 18.39 0.31 -11.81
N PRO A 442 18.13 0.35 -13.12
CA PRO A 442 16.95 -0.28 -13.69
C PRO A 442 16.89 -1.76 -13.29
N PRO A 443 15.71 -2.35 -13.18
CA PRO A 443 15.58 -3.77 -12.83
C PRO A 443 16.41 -4.60 -13.78
N ALA A 444 17.19 -5.53 -13.24
CA ALA A 444 18.03 -6.46 -13.98
C ALA A 444 17.27 -7.04 -15.18
N GLY A 445 17.87 -6.96 -16.36
CA GLY A 445 17.25 -7.45 -17.59
C GLY A 445 16.97 -8.95 -17.49
N PRO A 446 16.14 -9.52 -18.39
CA PRO A 446 15.81 -10.95 -18.39
C PRO A 446 17.04 -11.88 -18.40
N ALA A 447 18.15 -11.40 -18.96
CA ALA A 447 19.43 -12.12 -19.02
C ALA A 447 20.14 -12.21 -17.65
N GLU A 448 20.12 -11.12 -16.84
CA GLU A 448 20.70 -11.10 -15.50
C GLU A 448 19.91 -11.95 -14.51
N LEU A 449 18.57 -11.95 -14.63
CA LEU A 449 17.69 -12.81 -13.83
C LEU A 449 17.85 -14.30 -14.17
N ALA A 450 18.20 -14.64 -15.41
CA ALA A 450 18.52 -15.99 -15.83
C ALA A 450 19.88 -16.43 -15.26
N GLN A 451 20.85 -15.53 -15.17
CA GLN A 451 22.19 -15.79 -14.63
C GLN A 451 22.17 -15.99 -13.09
N GLU A 452 21.33 -15.22 -12.36
CA GLU A 452 21.10 -15.44 -10.93
C GLU A 452 20.43 -16.79 -10.64
N ARG A 453 19.44 -17.19 -11.45
CA ARG A 453 18.81 -18.51 -11.34
C ARG A 453 19.76 -19.66 -11.65
N GLY A 454 20.72 -19.45 -12.54
CA GLY A 454 21.76 -20.45 -12.85
C GLY A 454 22.79 -20.65 -11.73
N ARG A 455 23.01 -19.63 -10.89
CA ARG A 455 23.91 -19.71 -9.73
C ARG A 455 23.29 -20.45 -8.54
N ASP A 456 21.96 -20.37 -8.39
CA ASP A 456 21.20 -21.02 -7.30
C ASP A 456 20.66 -22.40 -7.70
N ALA A 457 20.93 -22.88 -8.92
CA ALA A 457 20.56 -24.22 -9.36
C ALA A 457 21.47 -25.23 -8.67
N PRO A 458 20.92 -26.30 -8.03
CA PRO A 458 21.75 -27.37 -7.49
C PRO A 458 22.57 -28.00 -8.62
N ALA A 459 23.84 -28.26 -8.34
CA ALA A 459 24.75 -28.88 -9.31
C ALA A 459 24.11 -30.14 -9.93
N PRO A 460 24.22 -30.33 -11.25
CA PRO A 460 23.65 -31.52 -11.89
C PRO A 460 24.25 -32.76 -11.24
N PRO A 461 23.45 -33.83 -11.05
CA PRO A 461 23.96 -35.07 -10.49
C PRO A 461 25.12 -35.58 -11.38
N ARG A 462 26.20 -35.94 -10.73
CA ARG A 462 27.38 -36.52 -11.43
C ARG A 462 26.93 -37.72 -12.28
N PRO A 463 27.42 -37.86 -13.51
CA PRO A 463 27.14 -39.05 -14.31
C PRO A 463 27.52 -40.30 -13.51
N ILE A 464 26.59 -41.23 -13.43
CA ILE A 464 26.87 -42.55 -12.88
C ILE A 464 27.78 -43.24 -13.90
N ASP A 465 29.04 -43.46 -13.53
CA ASP A 465 29.99 -44.25 -14.31
C ASP A 465 29.45 -45.69 -14.48
N THR A 466 28.85 -45.97 -15.63
CA THR A 466 28.40 -47.30 -16.03
C THR A 466 29.53 -48.10 -16.73
N ALA A 467 30.78 -47.71 -16.53
CA ALA A 467 31.93 -48.47 -17.04
C ALA A 467 32.52 -49.38 -15.95
N GLY A 468 31.99 -50.59 -15.79
CA GLY A 468 32.61 -51.55 -14.89
C GLY A 468 31.72 -52.74 -14.52
N ASN A 469 31.18 -53.48 -15.50
CA ASN A 469 30.86 -54.89 -15.25
C ASN A 469 30.68 -55.69 -16.55
N SER A 470 31.81 -55.95 -17.25
CA SER A 470 31.83 -56.94 -18.28
C SER A 470 33.15 -57.82 -18.11
N ALA A 471 33.12 -58.72 -17.14
CA ALA A 471 33.98 -59.88 -17.13
C ALA A 471 33.68 -60.79 -15.93
N GLN A 472 32.83 -61.79 -16.11
CA GLN A 472 32.96 -63.11 -15.51
C GLN A 472 31.81 -64.02 -15.98
N ARG A 473 32.04 -64.78 -17.07
CA ARG A 473 31.35 -66.07 -17.32
C ARG A 473 32.18 -67.17 -16.69
N PRO A 474 31.62 -67.99 -15.81
CA PRO A 474 32.23 -69.26 -15.47
C PRO A 474 31.88 -70.34 -16.53
N ARG A 475 32.81 -71.24 -16.77
CA ARG A 475 32.62 -72.51 -17.42
C ARG A 475 31.73 -73.43 -16.62
#